data_52acdff01f5e8b7b48a64f8c70d21792
#
_entry.id   52acdff01f5e8b7b48a64f8c70d21792
#
_cell.length_a   1.000
_cell.length_b   1.000
_cell.length_c   1.000
_cell.angle_alpha   90.00
_cell.angle_beta   90.00
_cell.angle_gamma   90.00
#
_symmetry.space_group_name_H-M   'P 1'
#
loop_
_entity.id
_entity.type
_entity.pdbx_description
1 polymer ?
#
loop_
_entity_poly.entity_id
_entity_poly.type
_entity_poly.pdbx_seq_one_letter_code
_entity_poly.pdbx_strand_id
1 'polypeptide(L)'
;MIYISGPISKDPNYRLKFRAAAEQLKLRGYNVINPAELADVLPAEHLSHEEILFTCKHLILQCDALVTLPGWEQSLGCQREVGFAEGADLIVLPIEELLQN
;
A
#
# COMPACT_ATOMS: atom_id res chain seq x y z
N MET A 1 4.11 8.13 9.10
CA MET A 1 3.21 7.05 8.62
C MET A 1 3.52 6.72 7.18
N ILE A 2 3.69 5.44 6.89
CA ILE A 2 4.03 4.95 5.55
C ILE A 2 2.90 4.05 5.05
N TYR A 3 2.45 4.27 3.81
CA TYR A 3 1.46 3.44 3.15
C TYR A 3 2.17 2.44 2.24
N ILE A 4 1.73 1.17 2.29
CA ILE A 4 2.30 0.12 1.44
C ILE A 4 1.39 -0.08 0.22
N SER A 5 1.94 0.02 -0.99
CA SER A 5 1.22 -0.25 -2.22
C SER A 5 1.86 -1.43 -2.95
N GLY A 6 1.08 -2.45 -3.20
CA GLY A 6 1.57 -3.66 -3.87
C GLY A 6 0.46 -4.43 -4.56
N PRO A 7 0.82 -5.36 -5.46
CA PRO A 7 -0.16 -6.16 -6.20
C PRO A 7 -0.98 -7.05 -5.28
N ILE A 8 -2.28 -7.08 -5.49
CA ILE A 8 -3.21 -7.90 -4.69
C ILE A 8 -3.95 -8.91 -5.57
N SER A 9 -4.61 -8.43 -6.64
CA SER A 9 -5.64 -9.19 -7.33
C SER A 9 -5.17 -10.44 -8.08
N LYS A 10 -3.89 -10.55 -8.41
CA LYS A 10 -3.34 -11.71 -9.14
C LYS A 10 -2.25 -12.43 -8.37
N ASP A 11 -2.08 -12.10 -7.10
CA ASP A 11 -1.05 -12.69 -6.26
C ASP A 11 -1.70 -13.41 -5.07
N PRO A 12 -1.71 -14.75 -5.06
CA PRO A 12 -2.31 -15.49 -3.95
C PRO A 12 -1.55 -15.32 -2.64
N ASN A 13 -0.31 -14.84 -2.69
CA ASN A 13 0.53 -14.63 -1.51
C ASN A 13 0.60 -13.18 -1.07
N TYR A 14 -0.32 -12.33 -1.54
CA TYR A 14 -0.22 -10.90 -1.27
C TYR A 14 -0.24 -10.58 0.24
N ARG A 15 -1.02 -11.31 1.03
CA ARG A 15 -1.11 -11.06 2.47
C ARG A 15 0.23 -11.29 3.17
N LEU A 16 0.94 -12.35 2.79
CA LEU A 16 2.27 -12.65 3.34
C LEU A 16 3.29 -11.59 2.95
N LYS A 17 3.25 -11.13 1.70
CA LYS A 17 4.16 -10.11 1.20
C LYS A 17 3.93 -8.77 1.89
N PHE A 18 2.68 -8.37 2.05
CA PHE A 18 2.34 -7.13 2.75
C PHE A 18 2.72 -7.21 4.23
N ARG A 19 2.47 -8.34 4.88
CA ARG A 19 2.83 -8.53 6.28
C ARG A 19 4.32 -8.46 6.48
N ALA A 20 5.09 -9.14 5.63
CA ALA A 20 6.56 -9.12 5.72
C ALA A 20 7.09 -7.70 5.54
N ALA A 21 6.56 -6.97 4.57
CA ALA A 21 6.95 -5.58 4.33
C ALA A 21 6.64 -4.70 5.54
N ALA A 22 5.43 -4.84 6.11
CA ALA A 22 5.02 -4.07 7.27
C ALA A 22 5.91 -4.35 8.47
N GLU A 23 6.25 -5.62 8.71
CA GLU A 23 7.12 -6.01 9.83
C GLU A 23 8.50 -5.41 9.68
N GLN A 24 9.08 -5.46 8.47
CA GLN A 24 10.40 -4.89 8.22
C GLN A 24 10.42 -3.38 8.46
N LEU A 25 9.39 -2.67 8.02
CA LEU A 25 9.31 -1.23 8.25
C LEU A 25 9.13 -0.90 9.72
N LYS A 26 8.30 -1.66 10.43
CA LYS A 26 8.07 -1.46 11.86
C LYS A 26 9.35 -1.69 12.66
N LEU A 27 10.15 -2.69 12.27
CA LEU A 27 11.43 -2.95 12.93
C LEU A 27 12.40 -1.77 12.80
N ARG A 28 12.22 -0.94 11.78
CA ARG A 28 13.03 0.26 11.59
C ARG A 28 12.41 1.51 12.21
N GLY A 29 11.33 1.34 12.97
CA GLY A 29 10.70 2.45 13.71
C GLY A 29 9.63 3.20 12.95
N TYR A 30 9.22 2.74 11.78
CA TYR A 30 8.16 3.40 11.01
C TYR A 30 6.77 2.97 11.46
N ASN A 31 5.84 3.90 11.44
CA ASN A 31 4.42 3.58 11.55
C ASN A 31 3.89 3.27 10.14
N VAL A 32 3.09 2.23 10.02
CA VAL A 32 2.73 1.66 8.72
C VAL A 32 1.22 1.47 8.60
N ILE A 33 0.68 1.81 7.42
CA ILE A 33 -0.66 1.38 7.02
C ILE A 33 -0.49 0.23 6.04
N ASN A 34 -0.99 -0.94 6.41
CA ASN A 34 -1.01 -2.13 5.58
C ASN A 34 -2.43 -2.32 5.03
N PRO A 35 -2.70 -1.96 3.77
CA PRO A 35 -4.07 -2.03 3.24
C PRO A 35 -4.58 -3.46 3.09
N ALA A 36 -3.70 -4.46 3.09
CA ALA A 36 -4.16 -5.85 3.05
C ALA A 36 -4.94 -6.24 4.30
N GLU A 37 -4.69 -5.58 5.43
CA GLU A 37 -5.45 -5.80 6.66
C GLU A 37 -6.88 -5.27 6.55
N LEU A 38 -7.11 -4.25 5.72
CA LEU A 38 -8.43 -3.68 5.52
C LEU A 38 -9.36 -4.66 4.83
N ALA A 39 -8.83 -5.53 3.98
CA ALA A 39 -9.63 -6.55 3.31
C ALA A 39 -10.29 -7.52 4.29
N ASP A 40 -9.76 -7.63 5.50
CA ASP A 40 -10.29 -8.51 6.52
C ASP A 40 -11.43 -7.88 7.33
N VAL A 41 -11.51 -6.55 7.37
CA VAL A 41 -12.52 -5.84 8.15
C VAL A 41 -13.58 -5.15 7.31
N LEU A 42 -13.30 -4.89 6.03
CA LEU A 42 -14.28 -4.30 5.13
C LEU A 42 -15.14 -5.41 4.52
N PRO A 43 -16.47 -5.22 4.45
CA PRO A 43 -17.34 -6.19 3.80
C PRO A 43 -17.17 -6.10 2.28
N ALA A 44 -16.14 -6.77 1.76
CA ALA A 44 -15.72 -6.69 0.36
C ALA A 44 -16.87 -7.01 -0.62
N GLU A 45 -17.82 -7.84 -0.22
CA GLU A 45 -19.00 -8.18 -1.01
C GLU A 45 -19.97 -7.00 -1.17
N HIS A 46 -19.81 -5.96 -0.36
CA HIS A 46 -20.67 -4.77 -0.38
C HIS A 46 -19.96 -3.53 -0.91
N LEU A 47 -18.67 -3.64 -1.26
CA LEU A 47 -17.89 -2.51 -1.72
C LEU A 47 -17.44 -2.72 -3.17
N SER A 48 -17.60 -1.70 -4.00
CA SER A 48 -17.07 -1.69 -5.35
C SER A 48 -15.55 -1.44 -5.32
N HIS A 49 -14.88 -1.75 -6.43
CA HIS A 49 -13.47 -1.43 -6.59
C HIS A 49 -13.20 0.06 -6.41
N GLU A 50 -14.13 0.90 -6.87
CA GLU A 50 -14.00 2.36 -6.74
C GLU A 50 -14.10 2.81 -5.30
N GLU A 51 -15.01 2.20 -4.52
CA GLU A 51 -15.15 2.52 -3.11
C GLU A 51 -13.90 2.12 -2.32
N ILE A 52 -13.34 0.95 -2.63
CA ILE A 52 -12.10 0.49 -2.00
C ILE A 52 -10.96 1.44 -2.34
N LEU A 53 -10.84 1.82 -3.61
CA LEU A 53 -9.80 2.75 -4.05
C LEU A 53 -9.95 4.12 -3.38
N PHE A 54 -11.19 4.60 -3.23
CA PHE A 54 -11.46 5.86 -2.54
C PHE A 54 -11.00 5.80 -1.09
N THR A 55 -11.30 4.69 -0.41
CA THR A 55 -10.87 4.48 0.98
C THR A 55 -9.34 4.47 1.08
N CYS A 56 -8.67 3.77 0.16
CA CYS A 56 -7.21 3.72 0.14
C CYS A 56 -6.60 5.11 -0.11
N LYS A 57 -7.17 5.89 -1.02
CA LYS A 57 -6.71 7.26 -1.27
C LYS A 57 -6.82 8.12 -0.01
N HIS A 58 -7.90 7.97 0.72
CA HIS A 58 -8.10 8.70 1.96
C HIS A 58 -7.01 8.35 2.99
N LEU A 59 -6.68 7.07 3.08
CA LEU A 59 -5.62 6.60 3.98
C LEU A 59 -4.24 7.11 3.54
N ILE A 60 -3.98 7.13 2.23
CA ILE A 60 -2.72 7.65 1.68
C ILE A 60 -2.52 9.10 2.11
N LEU A 61 -3.58 9.91 2.13
CA LEU A 61 -3.48 11.31 2.56
C LEU A 61 -3.06 11.48 4.02
N GLN A 62 -3.18 10.43 4.83
CA GLN A 62 -2.74 10.46 6.22
C GLN A 62 -1.26 10.13 6.36
N CYS A 63 -0.60 9.78 5.26
CA CYS A 63 0.79 9.31 5.28
C CYS A 63 1.76 10.37 4.78
N ASP A 64 3.03 10.19 5.13
CA ASP A 64 4.13 11.04 4.65
C ASP A 64 4.75 10.45 3.39
N ALA A 65 4.64 9.14 3.23
CA ALA A 65 5.26 8.43 2.12
C ALA A 65 4.44 7.21 1.72
N LEU A 66 4.59 6.83 0.46
CA LEU A 66 4.06 5.58 -0.07
C LEU A 66 5.25 4.76 -0.57
N VAL A 67 5.33 3.51 -0.12
CA VAL A 67 6.36 2.59 -0.62
C VAL A 67 5.71 1.54 -1.52
N THR A 68 6.40 1.22 -2.61
CA THR A 68 5.92 0.24 -3.57
C THR A 68 6.58 -1.11 -3.33
N LEU A 69 5.80 -2.19 -3.50
CA LEU A 69 6.31 -3.55 -3.48
C LEU A 69 6.63 -4.01 -4.89
N PRO A 70 7.54 -5.01 -5.05
CA PRO A 70 7.86 -5.53 -6.39
C PRO A 70 6.63 -5.94 -7.18
N GLY A 71 6.61 -5.61 -8.47
CA GLY A 71 5.50 -5.94 -9.35
C GLY A 71 4.37 -4.91 -9.38
N TRP A 72 4.53 -3.80 -8.67
CA TRP A 72 3.49 -2.77 -8.61
C TRP A 72 3.16 -2.17 -9.98
N GLU A 73 4.14 -2.12 -10.88
CA GLU A 73 3.95 -1.51 -12.21
C GLU A 73 2.92 -2.25 -13.07
N GLN A 74 2.70 -3.54 -12.82
CA GLN A 74 1.69 -4.33 -13.53
C GLN A 74 0.32 -4.30 -12.85
N SER A 75 0.19 -3.60 -11.74
CA SER A 75 -1.07 -3.51 -11.00
C SER A 75 -1.73 -2.17 -11.24
N LEU A 76 -2.92 -2.18 -11.84
CA LEU A 76 -3.66 -0.94 -12.11
C LEU A 76 -3.98 -0.20 -10.80
N GLY A 77 -4.35 -0.94 -9.76
CA GLY A 77 -4.61 -0.34 -8.46
C GLY A 77 -3.40 0.38 -7.89
N CYS A 78 -2.22 -0.25 -7.99
CA CYS A 78 -0.97 0.37 -7.54
C CYS A 78 -0.63 1.61 -8.35
N GLN A 79 -0.79 1.55 -9.67
CA GLN A 79 -0.54 2.70 -10.54
C GLN A 79 -1.40 3.89 -10.15
N ARG A 80 -2.67 3.65 -9.83
CA ARG A 80 -3.58 4.69 -9.38
C ARG A 80 -3.18 5.27 -8.03
N GLU A 81 -2.78 4.40 -7.09
CA GLU A 81 -2.33 4.84 -5.76
C GLU A 81 -1.05 5.66 -5.86
N VAL A 82 -0.09 5.20 -6.65
CA VAL A 82 1.18 5.92 -6.86
C VAL A 82 0.92 7.29 -7.48
N GLY A 83 0.10 7.34 -8.54
CA GLY A 83 -0.24 8.60 -9.19
C GLY A 83 -0.93 9.57 -8.25
N PHE A 84 -1.82 9.06 -7.41
CA PHE A 84 -2.52 9.87 -6.41
C PHE A 84 -1.53 10.43 -5.37
N ALA A 85 -0.64 9.59 -4.87
CA ALA A 85 0.35 10.00 -3.87
C ALA A 85 1.30 11.05 -4.44
N GLU A 86 1.77 10.87 -5.67
CA GLU A 86 2.62 11.85 -6.34
C GLU A 86 1.89 13.18 -6.52
N GLY A 87 0.62 13.14 -6.93
CA GLY A 87 -0.20 14.33 -7.08
C GLY A 87 -0.45 15.07 -5.77
N ALA A 88 -0.37 14.37 -4.65
CA ALA A 88 -0.53 14.94 -3.31
C ALA A 88 0.81 15.31 -2.66
N ASP A 89 1.88 15.31 -3.43
CA ASP A 89 3.24 15.66 -3.00
C ASP A 89 3.81 14.74 -1.91
N LEU A 90 3.35 13.48 -1.85
CA LEU A 90 3.96 12.52 -0.97
C LEU A 90 5.26 11.98 -1.56
N ILE A 91 6.15 11.51 -0.68
CA ILE A 91 7.33 10.79 -1.11
C ILE A 91 6.90 9.40 -1.60
N VAL A 92 7.30 9.04 -2.81
CA VAL A 92 7.02 7.71 -3.38
C VAL A 92 8.35 7.05 -3.71
N LEU A 93 8.59 5.87 -3.15
CA LEU A 93 9.83 5.14 -3.41
C LEU A 93 9.62 3.63 -3.25
N PRO A 94 10.50 2.82 -3.88
CA PRO A 94 10.48 1.37 -3.66
C PRO A 94 10.81 1.06 -2.20
N ILE A 95 10.17 0.03 -1.66
CA ILE A 95 10.41 -0.34 -0.26
C ILE A 95 11.88 -0.64 0.03
N GLU A 96 12.60 -1.20 -0.95
CA GLU A 96 14.01 -1.55 -0.82
C GLU A 96 14.86 -0.34 -0.40
N GLU A 97 14.49 0.85 -0.83
CA GLU A 97 15.24 2.06 -0.48
C GLU A 97 15.16 2.38 1.01
N LEU A 98 14.04 2.07 1.65
CA LEU A 98 13.91 2.24 3.09
C LEU A 98 14.54 1.10 3.89
N LEU A 99 14.73 -0.05 3.28
CA LEU A 99 15.25 -1.24 3.96
C LEU A 99 16.76 -1.40 3.82
N GLN A 100 17.45 -0.51 3.14
CA GLN A 100 18.88 -0.61 2.88
C GLN A 100 19.79 -0.33 4.08
N ASN A 101 19.26 0.14 5.14
CA ASN A 101 20.07 0.45 6.33
C ASN A 101 19.68 -0.38 7.52
#